data_b46d8dc801b605faffd2b7a57ce3f68c
#
_entry.id   b46d8dc801b605faffd2b7a57ce3f68c
#
_cell.length_a   1.000
_cell.length_b   1.000
_cell.length_c   1.000
_cell.angle_alpha   90.00
_cell.angle_beta   90.00
_cell.angle_gamma   90.00
#
_symmetry.space_group_name_H-M   'P 1'
#
loop_
_entity.id
_entity.type
_entity.pdbx_description
1 polymer ?
#
loop_
_entity_poly.entity_id
_entity_poly.type
_entity_poly.pdbx_seq_one_letter_code
_entity_poly.pdbx_strand_id
1 'polypeptide(L)'
;MVNPDYNILKDWMFGKLNDLLADLHSNLNYPILKMSLGEPTLSMPQFVRDELSLNYNEWGKYPPSTAIPELRNSILKYIERRHPGAEKIININKNIVPVPGTREPLHLVGLLAKKTKIGETSAIVTNPFYHAWRAGSISSGSKIHWLNALPENEYLPDISNIPVKILDSSVIMYICSPSNPHGSIASLNYLKNAILLARKHNFILAIDECYGDIYRLNTPKPPGGLDAALSLGDNLDNVIVFNSLSKRSNASGMRAGFIAGDEKIIDSYKLLVSNGASPVPIPIQKVAAALYDDEEHNTNACIHYDQNFQIVEKYLKPFDKNFKIPAGGFFLWLKVNDDEEAAKILWNKFSLRVMPGRYMASDVNGLNPGKGYLRISIVDNKEVIEEAMKRVSLFLKSEYSK
;
A
#
# COMPACT_ATOMS: atom_id res chain seq x y z
N MET A 1 -12.35 27.67 -13.63
CA MET A 1 -13.24 26.50 -13.48
C MET A 1 -12.42 25.30 -13.11
N VAL A 2 -12.83 24.56 -12.08
CA VAL A 2 -12.13 23.37 -11.60
C VAL A 2 -12.77 22.13 -12.22
N ASN A 3 -11.97 21.11 -12.59
CA ASN A 3 -12.49 19.87 -13.14
C ASN A 3 -13.47 19.20 -12.14
N PRO A 4 -14.75 19.00 -12.51
CA PRO A 4 -15.78 18.46 -11.63
C PRO A 4 -15.51 17.00 -11.20
N ASP A 5 -14.73 16.24 -11.98
CA ASP A 5 -14.41 14.84 -11.69
C ASP A 5 -13.66 14.69 -10.35
N TYR A 6 -12.93 15.73 -9.93
CA TYR A 6 -12.24 15.74 -8.64
C TYR A 6 -13.18 15.85 -7.43
N ASN A 7 -14.47 16.13 -7.61
CA ASN A 7 -15.42 16.17 -6.49
C ASN A 7 -15.53 14.81 -5.78
N ILE A 8 -15.32 13.69 -6.48
CA ILE A 8 -15.32 12.35 -5.89
C ILE A 8 -14.20 12.17 -4.84
N LEU A 9 -13.13 12.99 -4.89
CA LEU A 9 -12.03 12.93 -3.92
C LEU A 9 -12.40 13.54 -2.56
N LYS A 10 -13.51 14.27 -2.45
CA LYS A 10 -14.06 14.75 -1.17
C LYS A 10 -14.49 13.58 -0.27
N ASP A 11 -14.78 12.44 -0.88
CA ASP A 11 -15.12 11.19 -0.20
C ASP A 11 -13.86 10.53 0.41
N TRP A 12 -13.36 11.12 1.51
CA TRP A 12 -12.13 10.69 2.17
C TRP A 12 -12.43 9.95 3.46
N MET A 13 -11.90 8.72 3.59
CA MET A 13 -12.21 7.78 4.67
C MET A 13 -12.00 8.35 6.08
N PHE A 14 -10.96 9.18 6.30
CA PHE A 14 -10.73 9.78 7.63
C PHE A 14 -11.68 10.93 7.94
N GLY A 15 -12.15 11.66 6.92
CA GLY A 15 -13.23 12.65 7.05
C GLY A 15 -14.51 11.96 7.50
N LYS A 16 -14.94 10.92 6.78
CA LYS A 16 -16.11 10.10 7.17
C LYS A 16 -16.00 9.53 8.58
N LEU A 17 -14.82 9.04 8.98
CA LEU A 17 -14.62 8.54 10.34
C LEU A 17 -14.72 9.66 11.38
N ASN A 18 -14.20 10.85 11.08
CA ASN A 18 -14.35 12.02 11.97
C ASN A 18 -15.82 12.39 12.14
N ASP A 19 -16.56 12.46 11.03
CA ASP A 19 -17.97 12.80 11.02
C ASP A 19 -18.80 11.75 11.78
N LEU A 20 -18.51 10.45 11.57
CA LEU A 20 -19.17 9.34 12.27
C LEU A 20 -19.04 9.43 13.80
N LEU A 21 -17.90 9.92 14.28
CA LEU A 21 -17.55 9.97 15.71
C LEU A 21 -17.72 11.37 16.33
N ALA A 22 -18.14 12.39 15.56
CA ALA A 22 -18.15 13.78 15.98
C ALA A 22 -18.96 14.04 17.25
N ASP A 23 -20.14 13.44 17.36
CA ASP A 23 -21.06 13.62 18.48
C ASP A 23 -20.86 12.59 19.60
N LEU A 24 -19.82 11.72 19.50
CA LEU A 24 -19.55 10.67 20.45
C LEU A 24 -18.33 11.01 21.32
N HIS A 25 -18.45 10.79 22.62
CA HIS A 25 -17.34 10.93 23.54
C HIS A 25 -16.67 9.57 23.79
N SER A 26 -15.33 9.58 23.92
CA SER A 26 -14.59 8.40 24.35
C SER A 26 -14.86 8.12 25.84
N ASN A 27 -14.75 6.86 26.23
CA ASN A 27 -14.90 6.46 27.65
C ASN A 27 -13.68 6.90 28.47
N LEU A 28 -13.87 7.78 29.44
CA LEU A 28 -12.79 8.32 30.26
C LEU A 28 -12.10 7.29 31.15
N ASN A 29 -12.68 6.09 31.33
CA ASN A 29 -12.05 5.01 32.07
C ASN A 29 -10.95 4.28 31.29
N TYR A 30 -10.79 4.59 30.01
CA TYR A 30 -9.79 3.99 29.14
C TYR A 30 -8.94 5.05 28.45
N PRO A 31 -7.60 4.86 28.35
CA PRO A 31 -6.79 5.69 27.48
C PRO A 31 -7.22 5.52 26.02
N ILE A 32 -7.17 6.60 25.25
CA ILE A 32 -7.52 6.56 23.81
C ILE A 32 -6.45 5.78 23.04
N LEU A 33 -6.88 4.76 22.29
CA LEU A 33 -6.04 4.01 21.37
C LEU A 33 -6.46 4.30 19.92
N LYS A 34 -5.52 4.82 19.11
CA LYS A 34 -5.78 5.24 17.71
C LYS A 34 -5.26 4.18 16.73
N MET A 35 -6.08 3.18 16.43
CA MET A 35 -5.72 2.06 15.55
C MET A 35 -6.34 2.16 14.15
N SER A 36 -6.84 3.34 13.76
CA SER A 36 -7.41 3.57 12.42
C SER A 36 -6.36 3.95 11.36
N LEU A 37 -5.17 4.43 11.78
CA LEU A 37 -4.13 4.90 10.88
C LEU A 37 -3.04 3.84 10.69
N GLY A 38 -2.74 3.51 9.43
CA GLY A 38 -1.65 2.57 9.08
C GLY A 38 -0.29 3.27 9.01
N GLU A 39 0.19 3.76 10.15
CA GLU A 39 1.49 4.40 10.27
C GLU A 39 2.34 3.62 11.28
N PRO A 40 3.52 3.11 10.86
CA PRO A 40 4.44 2.44 11.79
C PRO A 40 4.83 3.33 12.97
N THR A 41 4.90 2.75 14.17
CA THR A 41 5.22 3.46 15.39
C THR A 41 6.62 3.11 15.95
N LEU A 42 7.29 2.12 15.36
CA LEU A 42 8.67 1.80 15.71
C LEU A 42 9.61 2.96 15.36
N SER A 43 10.62 3.16 16.19
CA SER A 43 11.66 4.15 15.92
C SER A 43 12.45 3.79 14.67
N MET A 44 12.86 4.81 13.93
CA MET A 44 13.85 4.64 12.88
C MET A 44 15.21 4.23 13.47
N PRO A 45 16.06 3.51 12.71
CA PRO A 45 17.42 3.19 13.14
C PRO A 45 18.23 4.45 13.53
N GLN A 46 19.11 4.32 14.50
CA GLN A 46 19.91 5.45 15.00
C GLN A 46 20.76 6.10 13.89
N PHE A 47 21.31 5.30 12.96
CA PHE A 47 22.12 5.81 11.87
C PHE A 47 21.39 6.81 10.96
N VAL A 48 20.07 6.81 10.95
CA VAL A 48 19.25 7.80 10.18
C VAL A 48 19.54 9.22 10.67
N ARG A 49 19.66 9.42 11.98
CA ARG A 49 20.00 10.69 12.59
C ARG A 49 21.41 11.12 12.22
N ASP A 50 22.33 10.17 12.24
CA ASP A 50 23.75 10.41 11.96
C ASP A 50 23.92 10.79 10.47
N GLU A 51 23.29 10.07 9.56
CA GLU A 51 23.27 10.38 8.12
C GLU A 51 22.69 11.77 7.82
N LEU A 52 21.59 12.15 8.47
CA LEU A 52 21.03 13.50 8.31
C LEU A 52 21.97 14.58 8.79
N SER A 53 22.66 14.34 9.89
CA SER A 53 23.64 15.28 10.48
C SER A 53 24.87 15.44 9.57
N LEU A 54 25.42 14.33 9.07
CA LEU A 54 26.57 14.32 8.17
C LEU A 54 26.29 15.04 6.85
N ASN A 55 25.08 14.96 6.35
CA ASN A 55 24.68 15.52 5.06
C ASN A 55 23.89 16.84 5.20
N TYR A 56 23.98 17.53 6.33
CA TYR A 56 23.24 18.77 6.59
C TYR A 56 23.45 19.84 5.52
N ASN A 57 24.68 20.03 5.04
CA ASN A 57 25.02 21.06 4.05
C ASN A 57 24.42 20.80 2.66
N GLU A 58 23.95 19.58 2.39
CA GLU A 58 23.33 19.22 1.12
C GLU A 58 21.89 19.76 0.98
N TRP A 59 21.27 20.26 2.05
CA TRP A 59 19.98 20.94 1.99
C TRP A 59 19.98 22.22 1.15
N GLY A 60 21.13 22.85 0.98
CA GLY A 60 21.30 24.05 0.14
C GLY A 60 21.39 23.78 -1.36
N LYS A 61 21.31 22.52 -1.80
CA LYS A 61 21.49 22.14 -3.21
C LYS A 61 20.20 21.59 -3.81
N TYR A 62 19.94 21.94 -5.08
CA TYR A 62 18.88 21.27 -5.83
C TYR A 62 19.21 19.79 -6.05
N PRO A 63 18.29 18.88 -5.74
CA PRO A 63 18.50 17.46 -6.01
C PRO A 63 18.40 17.15 -7.51
N PRO A 64 19.24 16.23 -8.04
CA PRO A 64 19.09 15.77 -9.41
C PRO A 64 17.78 14.97 -9.56
N SER A 65 17.07 15.16 -10.68
CA SER A 65 15.81 14.46 -10.98
C SER A 65 15.98 12.93 -11.10
N THR A 66 17.21 12.48 -11.45
CA THR A 66 17.56 11.06 -11.55
C THR A 66 18.11 10.47 -10.26
N ALA A 67 18.20 11.26 -9.19
CA ALA A 67 18.84 10.97 -7.91
C ALA A 67 20.37 10.77 -7.96
N ILE A 68 20.98 10.77 -6.76
CA ILE A 68 22.42 10.55 -6.57
C ILE A 68 22.80 9.09 -6.91
N PRO A 69 24.03 8.85 -7.41
CA PRO A 69 24.49 7.49 -7.75
C PRO A 69 24.43 6.51 -6.59
N GLU A 70 24.74 6.94 -5.37
CA GLU A 70 24.71 6.11 -4.17
C GLU A 70 23.31 5.50 -3.95
N LEU A 71 22.25 6.32 -4.00
CA LEU A 71 20.89 5.82 -3.80
C LEU A 71 20.48 4.82 -4.89
N ARG A 72 20.80 5.12 -6.15
CA ARG A 72 20.50 4.21 -7.26
C ARG A 72 21.19 2.87 -7.10
N ASN A 73 22.47 2.87 -6.68
CA ASN A 73 23.24 1.66 -6.42
C ASN A 73 22.68 0.86 -5.24
N SER A 74 22.29 1.52 -4.14
CA SER A 74 21.66 0.86 -2.98
C SER A 74 20.30 0.24 -3.34
N ILE A 75 19.52 0.91 -4.20
CA ILE A 75 18.26 0.34 -4.72
C ILE A 75 18.54 -0.90 -5.58
N LEU A 76 19.56 -0.88 -6.46
CA LEU A 76 19.89 -2.07 -7.26
C LEU A 76 20.33 -3.24 -6.40
N LYS A 77 21.18 -3.02 -5.39
CA LYS A 77 21.56 -4.04 -4.40
C LYS A 77 20.34 -4.56 -3.61
N TYR A 78 19.41 -3.67 -3.24
CA TYR A 78 18.15 -4.08 -2.61
C TYR A 78 17.36 -4.98 -3.54
N ILE A 79 17.20 -4.63 -4.83
CA ILE A 79 16.50 -5.46 -5.83
C ILE A 79 17.17 -6.82 -5.96
N GLU A 80 18.52 -6.88 -6.04
CA GLU A 80 19.27 -8.14 -6.10
C GLU A 80 18.97 -9.06 -4.89
N ARG A 81 18.95 -8.50 -3.67
CA ARG A 81 18.65 -9.27 -2.45
C ARG A 81 17.18 -9.66 -2.33
N ARG A 82 16.28 -8.78 -2.77
CA ARG A 82 14.84 -8.95 -2.60
C ARG A 82 14.21 -9.81 -3.69
N HIS A 83 14.70 -9.69 -4.92
CA HIS A 83 14.23 -10.32 -6.15
C HIS A 83 15.41 -10.94 -6.90
N PRO A 84 15.99 -12.07 -6.42
CA PRO A 84 17.21 -12.62 -6.99
C PRO A 84 17.09 -12.91 -8.48
N GLY A 85 18.00 -12.35 -9.25
CA GLY A 85 18.02 -12.46 -10.71
C GLY A 85 17.36 -11.26 -11.44
N ALA A 86 16.49 -10.47 -10.76
CA ALA A 86 15.83 -9.33 -11.39
C ALA A 86 16.82 -8.19 -11.72
N GLU A 87 17.96 -8.11 -11.03
CA GLU A 87 19.03 -7.16 -11.34
C GLU A 87 19.57 -7.34 -12.77
N LYS A 88 19.43 -8.51 -13.38
CA LYS A 88 19.87 -8.80 -14.75
C LYS A 88 19.00 -8.15 -15.82
N ILE A 89 17.71 -7.92 -15.50
CA ILE A 89 16.76 -7.29 -16.41
C ILE A 89 16.57 -5.79 -16.12
N ILE A 90 17.29 -5.25 -15.13
CA ILE A 90 17.24 -3.84 -14.70
C ILE A 90 18.46 -3.09 -15.19
N ASN A 91 18.27 -2.08 -16.02
CA ASN A 91 19.25 -1.05 -16.25
C ASN A 91 19.04 0.10 -15.25
N ILE A 92 19.99 0.32 -14.36
CA ILE A 92 19.92 1.31 -13.27
C ILE A 92 19.59 2.75 -13.74
N ASN A 93 19.96 3.10 -14.96
CA ASN A 93 19.72 4.42 -15.52
C ASN A 93 18.37 4.53 -16.25
N LYS A 94 17.80 3.41 -16.69
CA LYS A 94 16.60 3.35 -17.54
C LYS A 94 15.37 2.87 -16.80
N ASN A 95 15.52 1.90 -15.91
CA ASN A 95 14.41 1.19 -15.31
C ASN A 95 14.11 1.58 -13.85
N ILE A 96 14.92 2.49 -13.25
CA ILE A 96 14.72 2.90 -11.85
C ILE A 96 14.67 4.42 -11.75
N VAL A 97 13.77 4.92 -10.89
CA VAL A 97 13.81 6.32 -10.42
C VAL A 97 13.38 6.39 -8.94
N PRO A 98 14.19 7.01 -8.07
CA PRO A 98 13.78 7.33 -6.70
C PRO A 98 12.68 8.38 -6.67
N VAL A 99 11.75 8.23 -5.70
CA VAL A 99 10.52 9.03 -5.62
C VAL A 99 10.24 9.49 -4.18
N PRO A 100 9.46 10.57 -3.97
CA PRO A 100 9.10 11.08 -2.64
C PRO A 100 8.02 10.20 -1.98
N GLY A 101 8.31 8.92 -1.76
CA GLY A 101 7.34 7.90 -1.34
C GLY A 101 6.40 7.51 -2.49
N THR A 102 5.52 6.53 -2.27
CA THR A 102 4.72 5.94 -3.36
C THR A 102 3.40 6.66 -3.64
N ARG A 103 2.91 7.52 -2.73
CA ARG A 103 1.60 8.18 -2.91
C ARG A 103 1.56 9.04 -4.18
N GLU A 104 2.54 9.93 -4.34
CA GLU A 104 2.63 10.84 -5.48
C GLU A 104 2.84 10.08 -6.80
N PRO A 105 3.83 9.19 -6.94
CA PRO A 105 4.04 8.46 -8.19
C PRO A 105 2.88 7.52 -8.56
N LEU A 106 2.16 6.94 -7.61
CA LEU A 106 0.93 6.18 -7.89
C LEU A 106 -0.17 7.05 -8.51
N HIS A 107 -0.25 8.33 -8.13
CA HIS A 107 -1.11 9.30 -8.79
C HIS A 107 -0.56 9.71 -10.16
N LEU A 108 0.72 10.10 -10.23
CA LEU A 108 1.33 10.66 -11.44
C LEU A 108 1.41 9.65 -12.59
N VAL A 109 1.57 8.35 -12.30
CA VAL A 109 1.52 7.32 -13.36
C VAL A 109 0.17 7.27 -14.08
N GLY A 110 -0.91 7.64 -13.40
CA GLY A 110 -2.23 7.82 -14.03
C GLY A 110 -2.23 8.93 -15.08
N LEU A 111 -1.53 10.04 -14.83
CA LEU A 111 -1.36 11.10 -15.83
C LEU A 111 -0.60 10.62 -17.07
N LEU A 112 0.41 9.77 -16.88
CA LEU A 112 1.18 9.18 -17.98
C LEU A 112 0.35 8.22 -18.82
N ALA A 113 -0.61 7.54 -18.21
CA ALA A 113 -1.50 6.60 -18.87
C ALA A 113 -2.55 7.28 -19.76
N LYS A 114 -2.73 8.60 -19.62
CA LYS A 114 -3.76 9.36 -20.33
C LYS A 114 -3.59 9.31 -21.85
N LYS A 115 -4.70 9.09 -22.57
CA LYS A 115 -4.79 9.14 -24.04
C LYS A 115 -3.91 8.14 -24.82
N THR A 116 -3.57 7.02 -24.23
CA THR A 116 -2.91 5.95 -24.97
C THR A 116 -3.89 5.20 -25.88
N LYS A 117 -5.21 5.44 -25.75
CA LYS A 117 -6.29 4.81 -26.53
C LYS A 117 -7.31 5.85 -27.01
N ILE A 118 -8.00 5.54 -28.14
CA ILE A 118 -9.07 6.37 -28.69
C ILE A 118 -10.41 6.01 -28.06
N GLY A 119 -11.25 7.01 -27.78
CA GLY A 119 -12.57 6.84 -27.20
C GLY A 119 -12.58 6.90 -25.68
N GLU A 120 -13.61 6.30 -25.09
CA GLU A 120 -13.76 6.24 -23.63
C GLU A 120 -12.79 5.20 -23.06
N THR A 121 -11.97 5.63 -22.08
CA THR A 121 -10.96 4.78 -21.47
C THR A 121 -11.38 4.31 -20.08
N SER A 122 -10.81 3.18 -19.63
CA SER A 122 -11.01 2.59 -18.32
C SER A 122 -9.71 2.59 -17.50
N ALA A 123 -9.85 2.69 -16.18
CA ALA A 123 -8.80 2.38 -15.23
C ALA A 123 -9.32 1.26 -14.31
N ILE A 124 -8.57 0.17 -14.19
CA ILE A 124 -8.94 -0.96 -13.33
C ILE A 124 -8.34 -0.73 -11.95
N VAL A 125 -9.19 -0.71 -10.92
CA VAL A 125 -8.78 -0.41 -9.54
C VAL A 125 -9.31 -1.48 -8.59
N THR A 126 -8.41 -2.05 -7.79
CA THR A 126 -8.78 -2.99 -6.71
C THR A 126 -9.67 -2.30 -5.68
N ASN A 127 -10.69 -2.99 -5.20
CA ASN A 127 -11.66 -2.50 -4.22
C ASN A 127 -11.79 -3.48 -3.03
N PRO A 128 -11.45 -3.12 -1.79
CA PRO A 128 -11.05 -1.80 -1.28
C PRO A 128 -9.82 -1.19 -1.98
N PHE A 129 -9.74 0.13 -1.96
CA PHE A 129 -8.75 0.86 -2.74
C PHE A 129 -7.87 1.81 -1.90
N TYR A 130 -6.71 2.14 -2.45
CA TYR A 130 -5.92 3.25 -1.95
C TYR A 130 -6.27 4.54 -2.71
N HIS A 131 -6.45 5.64 -1.98
CA HIS A 131 -6.93 6.91 -2.55
C HIS A 131 -6.05 7.46 -3.68
N ALA A 132 -4.74 7.17 -3.68
CA ALA A 132 -3.86 7.60 -4.76
C ALA A 132 -4.17 6.89 -6.10
N TRP A 133 -4.61 5.62 -6.07
CA TRP A 133 -5.02 4.91 -7.29
C TRP A 133 -6.29 5.51 -7.89
N ARG A 134 -7.28 5.84 -7.03
CA ARG A 134 -8.48 6.55 -7.46
C ARG A 134 -8.15 7.91 -8.06
N ALA A 135 -7.27 8.69 -7.41
CA ALA A 135 -6.82 9.97 -7.92
C ALA A 135 -6.08 9.85 -9.27
N GLY A 136 -5.19 8.86 -9.40
CA GLY A 136 -4.49 8.58 -10.66
C GLY A 136 -5.45 8.20 -11.78
N SER A 137 -6.45 7.36 -11.48
CA SER A 137 -7.48 6.97 -12.45
C SER A 137 -8.30 8.16 -12.94
N ILE A 138 -8.70 9.07 -12.05
CA ILE A 138 -9.41 10.30 -12.43
C ILE A 138 -8.51 11.20 -13.29
N SER A 139 -7.23 11.33 -12.92
CA SER A 139 -6.26 12.15 -13.66
C SER A 139 -5.96 11.60 -15.05
N SER A 140 -6.08 10.28 -15.26
CA SER A 140 -6.02 9.68 -16.60
C SER A 140 -7.21 10.04 -17.49
N GLY A 141 -8.27 10.60 -16.92
CA GLY A 141 -9.54 10.86 -17.60
C GLY A 141 -10.36 9.61 -17.88
N SER A 142 -10.08 8.51 -17.18
CA SER A 142 -10.70 7.20 -17.40
C SER A 142 -11.87 6.96 -16.45
N LYS A 143 -12.85 6.17 -16.88
CA LYS A 143 -13.85 5.61 -15.97
C LYS A 143 -13.22 4.51 -15.14
N ILE A 144 -13.50 4.52 -13.83
CA ILE A 144 -12.98 3.49 -12.94
C ILE A 144 -13.83 2.22 -13.08
N HIS A 145 -13.15 1.11 -13.41
CA HIS A 145 -13.68 -0.23 -13.26
C HIS A 145 -13.17 -0.84 -11.95
N TRP A 146 -14.07 -0.92 -10.97
CA TRP A 146 -13.75 -1.47 -9.66
C TRP A 146 -13.68 -3.00 -9.71
N LEU A 147 -12.60 -3.56 -9.19
CA LEU A 147 -12.38 -4.99 -9.12
C LEU A 147 -12.39 -5.43 -7.65
N ASN A 148 -13.52 -6.02 -7.22
CA ASN A 148 -13.74 -6.36 -5.83
C ASN A 148 -12.81 -7.49 -5.36
N ALA A 149 -12.15 -7.28 -4.22
CA ALA A 149 -11.35 -8.27 -3.51
C ALA A 149 -12.24 -8.92 -2.43
N LEU A 150 -12.75 -10.11 -2.71
CA LEU A 150 -13.76 -10.80 -1.91
C LEU A 150 -13.19 -12.02 -1.18
N PRO A 151 -13.83 -12.47 -0.08
CA PRO A 151 -13.34 -13.62 0.72
C PRO A 151 -13.17 -14.91 -0.08
N GLU A 152 -14.05 -15.18 -1.06
CA GLU A 152 -14.02 -16.37 -1.92
C GLU A 152 -12.76 -16.50 -2.77
N ASN A 153 -12.06 -15.38 -3.01
CA ASN A 153 -10.79 -15.31 -3.72
C ASN A 153 -9.64 -14.92 -2.77
N GLU A 154 -9.77 -15.22 -1.48
CA GLU A 154 -8.78 -14.88 -0.45
C GLU A 154 -8.42 -13.38 -0.46
N TYR A 155 -9.40 -12.54 -0.77
CA TYR A 155 -9.25 -11.08 -0.93
C TYR A 155 -8.23 -10.64 -1.98
N LEU A 156 -7.95 -11.46 -2.98
CA LEU A 156 -7.29 -11.06 -4.22
C LEU A 156 -8.35 -10.77 -5.28
N PRO A 157 -8.24 -9.68 -6.05
CA PRO A 157 -9.17 -9.40 -7.13
C PRO A 157 -9.14 -10.49 -8.21
N ASP A 158 -10.32 -10.89 -8.73
CA ASP A 158 -10.36 -11.85 -9.83
C ASP A 158 -10.07 -11.16 -11.17
N ILE A 159 -8.81 -11.26 -11.61
CA ILE A 159 -8.35 -10.70 -12.87
C ILE A 159 -8.71 -11.56 -14.10
N SER A 160 -9.17 -12.79 -13.90
CA SER A 160 -9.50 -13.72 -14.99
C SER A 160 -10.86 -13.43 -15.62
N ASN A 161 -11.76 -12.81 -14.85
CA ASN A 161 -13.14 -12.53 -15.25
C ASN A 161 -13.40 -11.05 -15.64
N ILE A 162 -12.35 -10.29 -15.92
CA ILE A 162 -12.50 -8.90 -16.39
C ILE A 162 -13.04 -8.93 -17.83
N PRO A 163 -14.16 -8.23 -18.13
CA PRO A 163 -14.70 -8.19 -19.48
C PRO A 163 -13.67 -7.67 -20.50
N VAL A 164 -13.53 -8.35 -21.63
CA VAL A 164 -12.58 -7.99 -22.69
C VAL A 164 -12.71 -6.52 -23.12
N LYS A 165 -13.94 -6.01 -23.23
CA LYS A 165 -14.21 -4.60 -23.55
C LYS A 165 -13.56 -3.64 -22.54
N ILE A 166 -13.53 -4.00 -21.25
CA ILE A 166 -12.86 -3.22 -20.20
C ILE A 166 -11.35 -3.33 -20.36
N LEU A 167 -10.82 -4.53 -20.56
CA LEU A 167 -9.38 -4.73 -20.80
C LEU A 167 -8.90 -3.92 -22.01
N ASP A 168 -9.62 -3.97 -23.14
CA ASP A 168 -9.28 -3.26 -24.38
C ASP A 168 -9.33 -1.74 -24.22
N SER A 169 -10.23 -1.21 -23.39
CA SER A 169 -10.34 0.23 -23.10
C SER A 169 -9.42 0.68 -21.95
N SER A 170 -8.82 -0.25 -21.19
CA SER A 170 -8.01 0.10 -20.03
C SER A 170 -6.69 0.74 -20.42
N VAL A 171 -6.30 1.77 -19.66
CA VAL A 171 -5.01 2.45 -19.79
C VAL A 171 -4.09 2.16 -18.62
N ILE A 172 -4.65 1.79 -17.45
CA ILE A 172 -3.89 1.44 -16.24
C ILE A 172 -4.69 0.46 -15.38
N MET A 173 -3.97 -0.43 -14.69
CA MET A 173 -4.49 -1.31 -13.65
C MET A 173 -3.63 -1.20 -12.40
N TYR A 174 -4.27 -1.03 -11.22
CA TYR A 174 -3.60 -0.98 -9.93
C TYR A 174 -3.83 -2.27 -9.14
N ILE A 175 -2.74 -2.90 -8.69
CA ILE A 175 -2.74 -4.06 -7.79
C ILE A 175 -1.83 -3.74 -6.60
N CYS A 176 -2.19 -4.20 -5.40
CA CYS A 176 -1.35 -4.11 -4.20
C CYS A 176 -1.04 -5.50 -3.65
N SER A 177 0.25 -5.79 -3.43
CA SER A 177 0.67 -7.05 -2.82
C SER A 177 1.94 -6.87 -1.98
N PRO A 178 1.91 -7.22 -0.69
CA PRO A 178 0.76 -7.57 0.14
C PRO A 178 -0.31 -6.48 0.19
N SER A 179 -1.60 -6.86 0.23
CA SER A 179 -2.70 -5.93 0.08
C SER A 179 -3.03 -5.16 1.37
N ASN A 180 -3.45 -3.92 1.22
CA ASN A 180 -4.13 -3.14 2.26
C ASN A 180 -5.62 -3.05 1.86
N PRO A 181 -6.57 -3.52 2.71
CA PRO A 181 -6.41 -3.82 4.15
C PRO A 181 -6.18 -5.30 4.51
N HIS A 182 -6.24 -6.25 3.58
CA HIS A 182 -6.42 -7.67 3.89
C HIS A 182 -5.11 -8.39 4.26
N GLY A 183 -3.95 -7.89 3.82
CA GLY A 183 -2.67 -8.58 3.98
C GLY A 183 -2.49 -9.80 3.08
N SER A 184 -3.35 -9.94 2.06
CA SER A 184 -3.26 -11.01 1.07
C SER A 184 -2.04 -10.83 0.16
N ILE A 185 -1.39 -11.93 -0.18
CA ILE A 185 -0.19 -11.96 -1.03
C ILE A 185 -0.56 -12.56 -2.37
N ALA A 186 -0.33 -11.82 -3.45
CA ALA A 186 -0.47 -12.32 -4.81
C ALA A 186 0.59 -13.39 -5.09
N SER A 187 0.17 -14.54 -5.64
CA SER A 187 1.11 -15.56 -6.06
C SER A 187 1.91 -15.12 -7.30
N LEU A 188 3.06 -15.76 -7.53
CA LEU A 188 3.85 -15.51 -8.74
C LEU A 188 3.02 -15.71 -10.02
N ASN A 189 2.18 -16.74 -10.06
CA ASN A 189 1.30 -17.01 -11.22
C ASN A 189 0.23 -15.92 -11.39
N TYR A 190 -0.33 -15.41 -10.30
CA TYR A 190 -1.27 -14.29 -10.35
C TYR A 190 -0.62 -13.05 -10.98
N LEU A 191 0.57 -12.67 -10.51
CA LEU A 191 1.31 -11.52 -11.04
C LEU A 191 1.72 -11.72 -12.51
N LYS A 192 2.16 -12.94 -12.89
CA LYS A 192 2.43 -13.29 -14.30
C LYS A 192 1.20 -13.09 -15.19
N ASN A 193 0.04 -13.57 -14.74
CA ASN A 193 -1.21 -13.40 -15.50
C ASN A 193 -1.59 -11.94 -15.63
N ALA A 194 -1.42 -11.13 -14.59
CA ALA A 194 -1.65 -9.69 -14.65
C ALA A 194 -0.72 -9.00 -15.66
N ILE A 195 0.57 -9.38 -15.70
CA ILE A 195 1.54 -8.86 -16.69
C ILE A 195 1.13 -9.25 -18.12
N LEU A 196 0.75 -10.51 -18.34
CA LEU A 196 0.31 -10.99 -19.65
C LEU A 196 -0.95 -10.26 -20.13
N LEU A 197 -1.92 -9.97 -19.24
CA LEU A 197 -3.08 -9.15 -19.56
C LEU A 197 -2.66 -7.72 -19.93
N ALA A 198 -1.77 -7.09 -19.16
CA ALA A 198 -1.28 -5.75 -19.44
C ALA A 198 -0.60 -5.65 -20.81
N ARG A 199 0.25 -6.62 -21.14
CA ARG A 199 0.93 -6.70 -22.46
C ARG A 199 -0.05 -6.95 -23.60
N LYS A 200 -0.96 -7.91 -23.44
CA LYS A 200 -1.95 -8.28 -24.44
C LYS A 200 -2.89 -7.12 -24.78
N HIS A 201 -3.34 -6.37 -23.78
CA HIS A 201 -4.33 -5.30 -23.94
C HIS A 201 -3.70 -3.91 -23.91
N ASN A 202 -2.36 -3.82 -23.83
CA ASN A 202 -1.56 -2.59 -23.86
C ASN A 202 -2.03 -1.52 -22.86
N PHE A 203 -1.97 -1.84 -21.56
CA PHE A 203 -2.18 -0.92 -20.46
C PHE A 203 -1.03 -0.98 -19.46
N ILE A 204 -0.86 0.04 -18.62
CA ILE A 204 0.14 0.05 -17.54
C ILE A 204 -0.34 -0.82 -16.39
N LEU A 205 0.46 -1.78 -15.97
CA LEU A 205 0.26 -2.52 -14.71
C LEU A 205 1.08 -1.87 -13.60
N ALA A 206 0.41 -1.17 -12.68
CA ALA A 206 0.98 -0.54 -11.50
C ALA A 206 0.86 -1.48 -10.29
N ILE A 207 1.98 -2.03 -9.83
CA ILE A 207 2.03 -2.96 -8.70
C ILE A 207 2.57 -2.23 -7.48
N ASP A 208 1.68 -1.92 -6.52
CA ASP A 208 2.02 -1.27 -5.26
C ASP A 208 2.56 -2.30 -4.27
N GLU A 209 3.87 -2.30 -4.07
CA GLU A 209 4.60 -3.20 -3.18
C GLU A 209 5.07 -2.51 -1.90
N CYS A 210 4.39 -1.44 -1.46
CA CYS A 210 4.82 -0.70 -0.27
C CYS A 210 4.79 -1.54 1.03
N TYR A 211 4.12 -2.70 1.03
CA TYR A 211 4.14 -3.71 2.09
C TYR A 211 4.99 -4.94 1.74
N GLY A 212 5.71 -4.95 0.62
CA GLY A 212 6.47 -6.09 0.11
C GLY A 212 7.45 -6.71 1.10
N ASP A 213 8.03 -5.89 1.98
CA ASP A 213 8.97 -6.31 3.01
C ASP A 213 8.33 -6.55 4.39
N ILE A 214 6.99 -6.50 4.50
CA ILE A 214 6.27 -6.77 5.74
C ILE A 214 5.45 -8.05 5.56
N TYR A 215 6.02 -9.17 5.94
CA TYR A 215 5.43 -10.51 5.82
C TYR A 215 5.78 -11.35 7.04
N ARG A 216 5.15 -12.51 7.20
CA ARG A 216 5.40 -13.41 8.33
C ARG A 216 6.71 -14.15 8.12
N LEU A 217 7.63 -14.12 9.10
CA LEU A 217 8.99 -14.63 8.97
C LEU A 217 9.07 -16.17 8.78
N ASN A 218 8.03 -16.89 9.19
CA ASN A 218 7.90 -18.32 8.98
C ASN A 218 7.31 -18.71 7.60
N THR A 219 7.09 -17.70 6.73
CA THR A 219 6.57 -17.89 5.36
C THR A 219 7.61 -17.43 4.33
N PRO A 220 7.54 -17.93 3.08
CA PRO A 220 8.38 -17.39 2.01
C PRO A 220 8.15 -15.89 1.80
N LYS A 221 9.20 -15.19 1.35
CA LYS A 221 9.07 -13.78 0.93
C LYS A 221 8.00 -13.66 -0.16
N PRO A 222 7.11 -12.64 -0.08
CA PRO A 222 6.12 -12.41 -1.12
C PRO A 222 6.79 -12.20 -2.49
N PRO A 223 6.33 -12.85 -3.57
CA PRO A 223 6.82 -12.52 -4.90
C PRO A 223 6.38 -11.10 -5.28
N GLY A 224 7.19 -10.41 -6.08
CA GLY A 224 6.90 -9.09 -6.61
C GLY A 224 6.73 -9.09 -8.14
N GLY A 225 6.41 -7.91 -8.68
CA GLY A 225 6.27 -7.71 -10.12
C GLY A 225 7.58 -7.96 -10.88
N LEU A 226 8.73 -7.67 -10.27
CA LEU A 226 10.03 -7.95 -10.87
C LEU A 226 10.31 -9.45 -10.98
N ASP A 227 9.95 -10.26 -9.95
CA ASP A 227 10.05 -11.73 -10.01
C ASP A 227 9.16 -12.29 -11.12
N ALA A 228 7.93 -11.75 -11.23
CA ALA A 228 6.99 -12.18 -12.25
C ALA A 228 7.45 -11.83 -13.68
N ALA A 229 7.97 -10.63 -13.88
CA ALA A 229 8.53 -10.19 -15.15
C ALA A 229 9.72 -11.05 -15.56
N LEU A 230 10.68 -11.28 -14.65
CA LEU A 230 11.83 -12.16 -14.85
C LEU A 230 11.39 -13.57 -15.26
N SER A 231 10.38 -14.15 -14.62
CA SER A 231 9.90 -15.49 -14.94
C SER A 231 9.14 -15.60 -16.27
N LEU A 232 8.79 -14.48 -16.88
CA LEU A 232 8.17 -14.39 -18.22
C LEU A 232 9.17 -14.10 -19.35
N GLY A 233 10.45 -13.95 -19.03
CA GLY A 233 11.52 -13.54 -19.94
C GLY A 233 12.07 -12.17 -19.56
N ASP A 234 13.08 -11.69 -20.25
CA ASP A 234 13.93 -10.55 -19.85
C ASP A 234 13.32 -9.17 -20.14
N ASN A 235 12.00 -8.98 -19.92
CA ASN A 235 11.31 -7.78 -20.36
C ASN A 235 10.41 -7.23 -19.25
N LEU A 236 10.44 -5.89 -19.10
CA LEU A 236 9.64 -5.13 -18.15
C LEU A 236 8.47 -4.39 -18.80
N ASP A 237 8.15 -4.65 -20.08
CA ASP A 237 7.12 -3.94 -20.82
C ASP A 237 5.79 -3.92 -20.06
N ASN A 238 5.19 -2.74 -20.01
CA ASN A 238 3.92 -2.45 -19.35
C ASN A 238 3.90 -2.56 -17.82
N VAL A 239 5.00 -2.93 -17.17
CA VAL A 239 5.07 -3.13 -15.71
C VAL A 239 5.76 -1.97 -15.01
N ILE A 240 5.19 -1.51 -13.91
CA ILE A 240 5.84 -0.59 -12.98
C ILE A 240 5.56 -1.02 -11.55
N VAL A 241 6.61 -1.22 -10.75
CA VAL A 241 6.53 -1.55 -9.33
C VAL A 241 6.85 -0.33 -8.48
N PHE A 242 6.20 -0.23 -7.31
CA PHE A 242 6.33 0.87 -6.37
C PHE A 242 6.82 0.34 -5.03
N ASN A 243 7.99 0.78 -4.59
CA ASN A 243 8.55 0.41 -3.29
C ASN A 243 8.73 1.66 -2.41
N SER A 244 8.52 1.52 -1.10
CA SER A 244 8.55 2.65 -0.16
C SER A 244 9.24 2.30 1.16
N LEU A 245 10.10 3.19 1.64
CA LEU A 245 10.67 3.13 2.98
C LEU A 245 9.66 3.47 4.08
N SER A 246 8.48 3.99 3.72
CA SER A 246 7.44 4.39 4.69
C SER A 246 7.02 3.27 5.62
N LYS A 247 6.95 2.02 5.11
CA LYS A 247 6.48 0.86 5.88
C LYS A 247 7.64 -0.05 6.28
N ARG A 248 8.52 -0.35 5.31
CA ARG A 248 9.70 -1.15 5.51
C ARG A 248 10.63 -0.61 6.63
N SER A 249 10.82 0.72 6.65
CA SER A 249 11.85 1.36 7.48
C SER A 249 11.29 2.32 8.53
N ASN A 250 9.98 2.28 8.80
CA ASN A 250 9.30 3.19 9.74
C ASN A 250 9.55 4.68 9.42
N ALA A 251 9.78 5.00 8.14
CA ALA A 251 10.24 6.31 7.68
C ALA A 251 9.15 7.04 6.85
N SER A 252 7.88 6.96 7.30
CA SER A 252 6.74 7.49 6.56
C SER A 252 6.84 9.01 6.32
N GLY A 253 7.38 9.76 7.28
CA GLY A 253 7.58 11.20 7.21
C GLY A 253 8.73 11.64 6.30
N MET A 254 9.71 10.78 6.03
CA MET A 254 10.87 11.10 5.19
C MET A 254 10.53 11.21 3.70
N ARG A 255 9.43 10.63 3.27
CA ARG A 255 9.00 10.65 1.88
C ARG A 255 10.07 10.12 0.92
N ALA A 256 10.43 8.85 1.04
CA ALA A 256 11.41 8.20 0.17
C ALA A 256 10.94 6.80 -0.27
N GLY A 257 11.30 6.44 -1.48
CA GLY A 257 11.01 5.18 -2.13
C GLY A 257 11.58 5.15 -3.54
N PHE A 258 11.20 4.16 -4.33
CA PHE A 258 11.53 4.12 -5.75
C PHE A 258 10.39 3.50 -6.56
N ILE A 259 10.42 3.76 -7.86
CA ILE A 259 9.67 2.99 -8.86
C ILE A 259 10.66 2.30 -9.80
N ALA A 260 10.30 1.10 -10.25
CA ALA A 260 11.10 0.36 -11.22
C ALA A 260 10.20 -0.36 -12.23
N GLY A 261 10.64 -0.47 -13.48
CA GLY A 261 9.84 -1.13 -14.51
C GLY A 261 10.16 -0.72 -15.94
N ASP A 262 9.15 -0.67 -16.77
CA ASP A 262 9.21 -0.33 -18.19
C ASP A 262 9.99 0.97 -18.45
N GLU A 263 11.02 0.91 -19.29
CA GLU A 263 11.88 2.04 -19.63
C GLU A 263 11.10 3.25 -20.14
N LYS A 264 10.08 3.04 -20.98
CA LYS A 264 9.27 4.13 -21.56
C LYS A 264 8.42 4.83 -20.49
N ILE A 265 7.89 4.08 -19.52
CA ILE A 265 7.14 4.64 -18.41
C ILE A 265 8.08 5.41 -17.50
N ILE A 266 9.24 4.84 -17.16
CA ILE A 266 10.26 5.47 -16.31
C ILE A 266 10.79 6.75 -16.94
N ASP A 267 11.11 6.76 -18.24
CA ASP A 267 11.59 7.96 -18.91
C ASP A 267 10.53 9.06 -18.98
N SER A 268 9.27 8.69 -19.25
CA SER A 268 8.14 9.63 -19.21
C SER A 268 7.93 10.19 -17.80
N TYR A 269 8.09 9.36 -16.76
CA TYR A 269 8.01 9.79 -15.37
C TYR A 269 9.15 10.79 -15.02
N LYS A 270 10.39 10.52 -15.44
CA LYS A 270 11.53 11.44 -15.24
C LYS A 270 11.27 12.79 -15.90
N LEU A 271 10.71 12.81 -17.12
CA LEU A 271 10.32 14.05 -17.79
C LEU A 271 9.27 14.82 -17.00
N LEU A 272 8.26 14.12 -16.46
CA LEU A 272 7.23 14.74 -15.62
C LEU A 272 7.83 15.36 -14.36
N VAL A 273 8.70 14.64 -13.65
CA VAL A 273 9.40 15.14 -12.45
C VAL A 273 10.28 16.33 -12.77
N SER A 274 11.03 16.27 -13.86
CA SER A 274 11.95 17.37 -14.25
C SER A 274 11.20 18.67 -14.58
N ASN A 275 9.90 18.61 -14.92
CA ASN A 275 9.12 19.77 -15.34
C ASN A 275 8.05 20.22 -14.34
N GLY A 276 7.54 19.32 -13.49
CA GLY A 276 6.35 19.63 -12.72
C GLY A 276 6.21 18.95 -11.36
N ALA A 277 7.21 18.17 -10.92
CA ALA A 277 7.22 17.54 -9.61
C ALA A 277 8.54 17.70 -8.90
N SER A 278 8.59 17.45 -7.59
CA SER A 278 9.83 17.63 -6.82
C SER A 278 10.57 16.32 -6.65
N PRO A 279 11.88 16.27 -6.98
CA PRO A 279 12.72 15.13 -6.64
C PRO A 279 12.97 15.05 -5.13
N VAL A 280 13.39 13.87 -4.66
CA VAL A 280 13.74 13.65 -3.25
C VAL A 280 14.95 14.51 -2.86
N PRO A 281 14.92 15.27 -1.74
CA PRO A 281 16.09 16.08 -1.29
C PRO A 281 17.34 15.22 -1.07
N ILE A 282 18.53 15.78 -1.36
CA ILE A 282 19.80 15.03 -1.29
C ILE A 282 20.05 14.40 0.08
N PRO A 283 19.87 15.08 1.24
CA PRO A 283 20.04 14.43 2.55
C PRO A 283 19.12 13.23 2.73
N ILE A 284 17.88 13.32 2.24
CA ILE A 284 16.94 12.21 2.28
C ILE A 284 17.36 11.07 1.35
N GLN A 285 17.95 11.37 0.20
CA GLN A 285 18.51 10.35 -0.69
C GLN A 285 19.68 9.58 -0.05
N LYS A 286 20.52 10.25 0.72
CA LYS A 286 21.63 9.63 1.49
C LYS A 286 21.08 8.67 2.55
N VAL A 287 20.11 9.12 3.35
CA VAL A 287 19.44 8.28 4.33
C VAL A 287 18.72 7.10 3.66
N ALA A 288 18.05 7.35 2.54
CA ALA A 288 17.36 6.29 1.80
C ALA A 288 18.34 5.21 1.31
N ALA A 289 19.53 5.61 0.84
CA ALA A 289 20.59 4.67 0.45
C ALA A 289 20.99 3.78 1.64
N ALA A 290 21.28 4.37 2.81
CA ALA A 290 21.65 3.64 4.01
C ALA A 290 20.52 2.68 4.47
N LEU A 291 19.25 3.12 4.39
CA LEU A 291 18.09 2.29 4.74
C LEU A 291 17.87 1.12 3.76
N TYR A 292 18.16 1.29 2.46
CA TYR A 292 18.10 0.19 1.51
C TYR A 292 19.27 -0.78 1.67
N ASP A 293 20.44 -0.33 2.12
CA ASP A 293 21.58 -1.20 2.37
C ASP A 293 21.45 -1.99 3.68
N ASP A 294 20.63 -1.55 4.64
CA ASP A 294 20.40 -2.24 5.91
C ASP A 294 19.16 -3.13 5.88
N GLU A 295 19.32 -4.40 6.25
CA GLU A 295 18.23 -5.38 6.36
C GLU A 295 17.83 -5.66 7.82
N GLU A 296 18.70 -5.33 8.80
CA GLU A 296 18.47 -5.68 10.19
C GLU A 296 17.23 -4.98 10.76
N HIS A 297 17.09 -3.68 10.48
CA HIS A 297 15.92 -2.92 10.97
C HIS A 297 14.60 -3.45 10.41
N ASN A 298 14.59 -3.90 9.13
CA ASN A 298 13.41 -4.48 8.54
C ASN A 298 13.07 -5.85 9.15
N THR A 299 14.08 -6.68 9.39
CA THR A 299 13.91 -7.96 10.11
C THR A 299 13.32 -7.74 11.49
N ASN A 300 13.84 -6.76 12.24
CA ASN A 300 13.34 -6.40 13.56
C ASN A 300 11.89 -5.90 13.52
N ALA A 301 11.51 -5.14 12.48
CA ALA A 301 10.12 -4.73 12.27
C ALA A 301 9.20 -5.93 11.98
N CYS A 302 9.62 -6.88 11.16
CA CYS A 302 8.86 -8.11 10.91
C CYS A 302 8.68 -8.94 12.19
N ILE A 303 9.74 -9.09 13.01
CA ILE A 303 9.66 -9.78 14.32
C ILE A 303 8.60 -9.09 15.21
N HIS A 304 8.63 -7.76 15.27
CA HIS A 304 7.67 -6.99 16.04
C HIS A 304 6.22 -7.25 15.57
N TYR A 305 5.96 -7.19 14.28
CA TYR A 305 4.62 -7.44 13.73
C TYR A 305 4.18 -8.90 13.93
N ASP A 306 5.07 -9.87 13.81
CA ASP A 306 4.76 -11.28 14.08
C ASP A 306 4.33 -11.50 15.53
N GLN A 307 5.05 -10.90 16.48
CA GLN A 307 4.72 -10.97 17.91
C GLN A 307 3.37 -10.31 18.21
N ASN A 308 3.09 -9.17 17.57
CA ASN A 308 1.81 -8.49 17.69
C ASN A 308 0.66 -9.34 17.13
N PHE A 309 0.85 -10.01 15.99
CA PHE A 309 -0.18 -10.88 15.43
C PHE A 309 -0.39 -12.18 16.24
N GLN A 310 0.59 -12.66 16.99
CA GLN A 310 0.38 -13.74 17.96
C GLN A 310 -0.56 -13.29 19.09
N ILE A 311 -0.45 -12.03 19.54
CA ILE A 311 -1.41 -11.44 20.49
C ILE A 311 -2.81 -11.38 19.88
N VAL A 312 -2.92 -10.87 18.65
CA VAL A 312 -4.21 -10.82 17.91
C VAL A 312 -4.85 -12.21 17.84
N GLU A 313 -4.09 -13.22 17.45
CA GLU A 313 -4.56 -14.60 17.35
C GLU A 313 -5.07 -15.14 18.70
N LYS A 314 -4.33 -14.93 19.79
CA LYS A 314 -4.73 -15.31 21.15
C LYS A 314 -6.10 -14.79 21.52
N TYR A 315 -6.42 -13.55 21.16
CA TYR A 315 -7.68 -12.90 21.52
C TYR A 315 -8.84 -13.20 20.55
N LEU A 316 -8.55 -13.49 19.28
CA LEU A 316 -9.60 -13.72 18.29
C LEU A 316 -9.98 -15.19 18.09
N LYS A 317 -9.08 -16.15 18.27
CA LYS A 317 -9.40 -17.59 18.18
C LYS A 317 -10.60 -18.07 19.01
N PRO A 318 -10.87 -17.50 20.20
CA PRO A 318 -12.09 -17.86 20.96
C PRO A 318 -13.41 -17.51 20.24
N PHE A 319 -13.40 -16.54 19.32
CA PHE A 319 -14.58 -16.10 18.55
C PHE A 319 -14.62 -16.68 17.15
N ASP A 320 -13.45 -16.90 16.55
CA ASP A 320 -13.29 -17.51 15.23
C ASP A 320 -12.19 -18.58 15.29
N LYS A 321 -12.58 -19.86 15.41
CA LYS A 321 -11.65 -20.99 15.45
C LYS A 321 -10.82 -21.12 14.18
N ASN A 322 -11.29 -20.55 13.06
CA ASN A 322 -10.63 -20.58 11.76
C ASN A 322 -9.81 -19.31 11.50
N PHE A 323 -9.70 -18.41 12.48
CA PHE A 323 -8.90 -17.20 12.34
C PHE A 323 -7.48 -17.53 11.88
N LYS A 324 -7.06 -16.85 10.82
CA LYS A 324 -5.70 -16.93 10.28
C LYS A 324 -5.05 -15.56 10.34
N ILE A 325 -3.81 -15.54 10.80
CA ILE A 325 -2.98 -14.33 10.77
C ILE A 325 -2.79 -13.91 9.31
N PRO A 326 -2.99 -12.62 8.94
CA PRO A 326 -2.73 -12.14 7.60
C PRO A 326 -1.29 -12.39 7.17
N ALA A 327 -1.10 -12.88 5.94
CA ALA A 327 0.22 -13.29 5.44
C ALA A 327 1.21 -12.11 5.29
N GLY A 328 0.71 -10.91 5.02
CA GLY A 328 1.53 -9.71 4.88
C GLY A 328 0.90 -8.46 5.49
N GLY A 329 1.67 -7.37 5.50
CA GLY A 329 1.24 -6.11 6.09
C GLY A 329 1.09 -6.16 7.60
N PHE A 330 0.44 -5.15 8.15
CA PHE A 330 0.23 -4.99 9.59
C PHE A 330 -1.22 -4.58 9.93
N PHE A 331 -2.19 -4.96 9.09
CA PHE A 331 -3.60 -4.71 9.35
C PHE A 331 -4.33 -5.99 9.73
N LEU A 332 -5.22 -5.86 10.70
CA LEU A 332 -6.27 -6.82 10.96
C LEU A 332 -7.53 -6.37 10.21
N TRP A 333 -8.12 -7.27 9.42
CA TRP A 333 -9.40 -7.10 8.76
C TRP A 333 -10.43 -7.94 9.50
N LEU A 334 -11.12 -7.30 10.47
CA LEU A 334 -12.01 -7.97 11.40
C LEU A 334 -13.45 -7.93 10.88
N LYS A 335 -14.06 -9.09 10.68
CA LYS A 335 -15.48 -9.21 10.32
C LYS A 335 -16.37 -8.84 11.50
N VAL A 336 -17.40 -8.03 11.23
CA VAL A 336 -18.42 -7.60 12.21
C VAL A 336 -19.80 -7.53 11.52
N ASN A 337 -20.88 -7.37 12.29
CA ASN A 337 -22.24 -7.27 11.73
C ASN A 337 -22.45 -5.94 10.99
N ASP A 338 -22.14 -4.82 11.63
CA ASP A 338 -22.15 -3.49 11.05
C ASP A 338 -20.89 -2.73 11.47
N ASP A 339 -20.09 -2.30 10.50
CA ASP A 339 -18.79 -1.70 10.72
C ASP A 339 -18.87 -0.26 11.27
N GLU A 340 -19.90 0.52 10.92
CA GLU A 340 -20.10 1.85 11.51
C GLU A 340 -20.56 1.76 12.96
N GLU A 341 -21.53 0.91 13.23
CA GLU A 341 -22.00 0.70 14.61
C GLU A 341 -20.92 0.10 15.50
N ALA A 342 -20.16 -0.88 14.99
CA ALA A 342 -19.01 -1.44 15.70
C ALA A 342 -17.95 -0.37 16.01
N ALA A 343 -17.64 0.52 15.06
CA ALA A 343 -16.68 1.60 15.28
C ALA A 343 -17.17 2.62 16.33
N LYS A 344 -18.47 2.96 16.34
CA LYS A 344 -19.07 3.82 17.36
C LYS A 344 -19.00 3.17 18.76
N ILE A 345 -19.35 1.90 18.88
CA ILE A 345 -19.32 1.16 20.16
C ILE A 345 -17.88 1.08 20.67
N LEU A 346 -16.91 0.72 19.83
CA LEU A 346 -15.50 0.64 20.19
C LEU A 346 -14.96 2.00 20.62
N TRP A 347 -15.36 3.08 19.98
CA TRP A 347 -14.99 4.43 20.39
C TRP A 347 -15.63 4.85 21.70
N ASN A 348 -16.96 4.78 21.78
CA ASN A 348 -17.72 5.30 22.92
C ASN A 348 -17.54 4.48 24.20
N LYS A 349 -17.55 3.14 24.11
CA LYS A 349 -17.44 2.26 25.29
C LYS A 349 -15.99 1.92 25.65
N PHE A 350 -15.10 1.85 24.69
CA PHE A 350 -13.74 1.31 24.86
C PHE A 350 -12.61 2.26 24.48
N SER A 351 -12.90 3.50 24.06
CA SER A 351 -11.91 4.50 23.62
C SER A 351 -10.92 3.95 22.57
N LEU A 352 -11.42 3.06 21.70
CA LEU A 352 -10.65 2.44 20.64
C LEU A 352 -11.13 2.95 19.28
N ARG A 353 -10.26 3.69 18.58
CA ARG A 353 -10.57 4.28 17.27
C ARG A 353 -10.10 3.34 16.16
N VAL A 354 -11.05 2.80 15.40
CA VAL A 354 -10.82 1.87 14.28
C VAL A 354 -11.41 2.43 12.98
N MET A 355 -11.08 1.84 11.83
CA MET A 355 -11.59 2.30 10.53
C MET A 355 -12.70 1.37 10.02
N PRO A 356 -13.94 1.87 9.81
CA PRO A 356 -14.97 1.12 9.11
C PRO A 356 -14.52 0.75 7.70
N GLY A 357 -14.70 -0.51 7.34
CA GLY A 357 -14.22 -1.02 6.06
C GLY A 357 -14.95 -0.43 4.87
N ARG A 358 -16.27 -0.14 5.02
CA ARG A 358 -17.06 0.50 3.95
C ARG A 358 -16.48 1.84 3.48
N TYR A 359 -15.72 2.56 4.34
CA TYR A 359 -15.10 3.83 3.96
C TYR A 359 -13.85 3.67 3.10
N MET A 360 -13.32 2.45 3.03
CA MET A 360 -12.15 2.10 2.22
C MET A 360 -12.53 1.53 0.85
N ALA A 361 -13.82 1.34 0.60
CA ALA A 361 -14.34 0.71 -0.60
C ALA A 361 -15.40 1.58 -1.28
N SER A 362 -15.60 1.33 -2.57
CA SER A 362 -16.68 1.90 -3.36
C SER A 362 -17.81 0.89 -3.51
N ASP A 363 -19.05 1.39 -3.54
CA ASP A 363 -20.21 0.57 -3.92
C ASP A 363 -20.18 0.25 -5.41
N VAL A 364 -20.33 -1.04 -5.72
CA VAL A 364 -20.40 -1.55 -7.09
C VAL A 364 -21.64 -2.41 -7.21
N ASN A 365 -22.64 -1.95 -7.96
CA ASN A 365 -23.92 -2.66 -8.14
C ASN A 365 -24.59 -3.09 -6.84
N GLY A 366 -24.54 -2.23 -5.80
CA GLY A 366 -25.13 -2.51 -4.48
C GLY A 366 -24.24 -3.35 -3.55
N LEU A 367 -23.04 -3.72 -3.96
CA LEU A 367 -22.07 -4.43 -3.15
C LEU A 367 -20.89 -3.51 -2.78
N ASN A 368 -20.66 -3.32 -1.48
CA ASN A 368 -19.47 -2.69 -0.93
C ASN A 368 -18.61 -3.76 -0.23
N PRO A 369 -17.44 -4.13 -0.77
CA PRO A 369 -16.63 -5.22 -0.23
C PRO A 369 -16.00 -4.91 1.14
N GLY A 370 -16.06 -3.66 1.58
CA GLY A 370 -15.61 -3.25 2.92
C GLY A 370 -16.71 -3.28 3.98
N LYS A 371 -18.00 -3.35 3.58
CA LYS A 371 -19.11 -3.36 4.52
C LYS A 371 -19.09 -4.62 5.41
N GLY A 372 -19.27 -4.41 6.71
CA GLY A 372 -19.22 -5.50 7.69
C GLY A 372 -17.79 -5.89 8.10
N TYR A 373 -16.81 -5.01 7.88
CA TYR A 373 -15.44 -5.20 8.32
C TYR A 373 -14.88 -3.97 9.01
N LEU A 374 -13.97 -4.18 9.96
CA LEU A 374 -13.15 -3.13 10.56
C LEU A 374 -11.68 -3.33 10.15
N ARG A 375 -10.99 -2.27 9.74
CA ARG A 375 -9.54 -2.29 9.66
C ARG A 375 -8.94 -1.77 10.96
N ILE A 376 -8.07 -2.56 11.57
CA ILE A 376 -7.35 -2.25 12.80
C ILE A 376 -5.85 -2.32 12.51
N SER A 377 -5.11 -1.24 12.78
CA SER A 377 -3.65 -1.19 12.64
C SER A 377 -2.97 -1.89 13.80
N ILE A 378 -2.09 -2.85 13.52
CA ILE A 378 -1.36 -3.65 14.50
C ILE A 378 0.11 -3.20 14.52
N VAL A 379 0.33 -1.91 14.76
CA VAL A 379 1.66 -1.27 14.59
C VAL A 379 2.32 -0.88 15.92
N ASP A 380 1.54 -0.72 17.00
CA ASP A 380 2.02 -0.24 18.28
C ASP A 380 2.83 -1.30 19.03
N ASN A 381 3.37 -0.93 20.20
CA ASN A 381 4.06 -1.88 21.09
C ASN A 381 3.09 -2.96 21.61
N LYS A 382 3.66 -4.05 22.14
CA LYS A 382 2.89 -5.24 22.56
C LYS A 382 1.84 -4.92 23.62
N GLU A 383 2.15 -4.04 24.57
CA GLU A 383 1.27 -3.65 25.66
C GLU A 383 0.03 -2.93 25.13
N VAL A 384 0.21 -2.03 24.17
CA VAL A 384 -0.89 -1.32 23.50
C VAL A 384 -1.72 -2.29 22.64
N ILE A 385 -1.08 -3.20 21.90
CA ILE A 385 -1.79 -4.21 21.12
C ILE A 385 -2.57 -5.16 22.01
N GLU A 386 -2.00 -5.63 23.12
CA GLU A 386 -2.70 -6.50 24.05
C GLU A 386 -3.93 -5.82 24.67
N GLU A 387 -3.78 -4.57 25.11
CA GLU A 387 -4.90 -3.79 25.63
C GLU A 387 -5.98 -3.55 24.54
N ALA A 388 -5.58 -3.21 23.32
CA ALA A 388 -6.52 -3.05 22.21
C ALA A 388 -7.29 -4.33 21.92
N MET A 389 -6.62 -5.47 21.84
CA MET A 389 -7.25 -6.77 21.58
C MET A 389 -8.14 -7.23 22.73
N LYS A 390 -7.79 -6.92 23.98
CA LYS A 390 -8.67 -7.13 25.12
C LYS A 390 -9.99 -6.37 24.96
N ARG A 391 -9.94 -5.10 24.56
CA ARG A 391 -11.14 -4.28 24.31
C ARG A 391 -11.95 -4.80 23.11
N VAL A 392 -11.30 -5.21 22.03
CA VAL A 392 -11.96 -5.89 20.90
C VAL A 392 -12.65 -7.18 21.37
N SER A 393 -12.00 -7.98 22.21
CA SER A 393 -12.59 -9.19 22.77
C SER A 393 -13.84 -8.91 23.64
N LEU A 394 -13.82 -7.85 24.45
CA LEU A 394 -14.99 -7.42 25.23
C LEU A 394 -16.14 -6.95 24.33
N PHE A 395 -15.83 -6.21 23.27
CA PHE A 395 -16.81 -5.83 22.26
C PHE A 395 -17.44 -7.06 21.60
N LEU A 396 -16.61 -7.99 21.10
CA LEU A 396 -17.11 -9.21 20.45
C LEU A 396 -17.99 -10.04 21.38
N LYS A 397 -17.64 -10.19 22.65
CA LYS A 397 -18.50 -10.85 23.65
C LYS A 397 -19.87 -10.20 23.74
N SER A 398 -19.94 -8.87 23.75
CA SER A 398 -21.22 -8.15 23.84
C SER A 398 -22.10 -8.31 22.60
N GLU A 399 -21.49 -8.53 21.42
CA GLU A 399 -22.20 -8.77 20.15
C GLU A 399 -22.70 -10.23 20.01
N TYR A 400 -21.92 -11.21 20.48
CA TYR A 400 -22.29 -12.64 20.43
C TYR A 400 -23.15 -13.11 21.61
N SER A 401 -23.37 -12.24 22.62
CA SER A 401 -24.26 -12.54 23.77
C SER A 401 -25.69 -12.10 23.53
N LYS A 402 -26.01 -11.58 22.36
CA LYS A 402 -27.35 -11.22 21.90
C LYS A 402 -27.85 -12.27 20.91
#